data_58137c81993bdee1c52a63fa764124eb
#
_entry.id   58137c81993bdee1c52a63fa764124eb
#
_cell.length_a   1.000
_cell.length_b   1.000
_cell.length_c   1.000
_cell.angle_alpha   90.00
_cell.angle_beta   90.00
_cell.angle_gamma   90.00
#
_symmetry.space_group_name_H-M   'P 1'
#
loop_
_entity.id
_entity.type
_entity.pdbx_description
1 polymer ?
#
loop_
_entity_poly.entity_id
_entity_poly.type
_entity_poly.pdbx_seq_one_letter_code
_entity_poly.pdbx_strand_id
1 'polypeptide(L)'
;MTVVEICVEDAVGVRRARDGGADRIEICTDLSCGGLTPAFDEVAAALEVAPAGGVQVLVRPRPGNFVHSREEVDRIASDIVTLRAIGRGLPCVWVSWSVS
;
A
#
# COMPACT_ATOMS: atom_id res chain seq x y z
N MET A 1 -4.55 -13.97 20.57
CA MET A 1 -5.09 -12.82 19.83
C MET A 1 -4.94 -13.07 18.34
N THR A 2 -5.99 -12.89 17.58
CA THR A 2 -5.95 -13.04 16.13
C THR A 2 -5.76 -11.69 15.47
N VAL A 3 -4.75 -11.57 14.61
CA VAL A 3 -4.52 -10.39 13.80
C VAL A 3 -5.03 -10.67 12.39
N VAL A 4 -5.94 -9.83 11.91
CA VAL A 4 -6.50 -9.93 10.57
C VAL A 4 -5.88 -8.88 9.68
N GLU A 5 -5.21 -9.33 8.63
CA GLU A 5 -4.62 -8.49 7.59
C GLU A 5 -5.34 -8.74 6.26
N ILE A 6 -5.67 -7.69 5.55
CA ILE A 6 -6.39 -7.79 4.28
C ILE A 6 -5.78 -6.88 3.23
N CYS A 7 -5.71 -7.36 1.99
CA CYS A 7 -5.25 -6.59 0.84
C CYS A 7 -6.46 -6.05 0.08
N VAL A 8 -6.42 -4.77 -0.27
CA VAL A 8 -7.51 -4.08 -0.99
C VAL A 8 -6.93 -3.23 -2.11
N GLU A 9 -7.75 -2.86 -3.07
CA GLU A 9 -7.31 -2.13 -4.26
C GLU A 9 -7.69 -0.65 -4.28
N ASP A 10 -8.52 -0.19 -3.35
CA ASP A 10 -9.01 1.19 -3.34
C ASP A 10 -9.41 1.66 -1.94
N ALA A 11 -9.74 2.94 -1.83
CA ALA A 11 -10.15 3.56 -0.58
C ALA A 11 -11.46 2.97 -0.04
N VAL A 12 -12.37 2.57 -0.92
CA VAL A 12 -13.62 1.90 -0.52
C VAL A 12 -13.31 0.57 0.17
N GLY A 13 -12.36 -0.18 -0.37
CA GLY A 13 -11.88 -1.42 0.24
C GLY A 13 -11.26 -1.20 1.61
N VAL A 14 -10.46 -0.14 1.77
CA VAL A 14 -9.88 0.24 3.06
C VAL A 14 -10.97 0.52 4.08
N ARG A 15 -11.97 1.31 3.71
CA ARG A 15 -13.08 1.66 4.58
C ARG A 15 -13.88 0.42 5.01
N ARG A 16 -14.19 -0.46 4.07
CA ARG A 16 -14.92 -1.69 4.35
C ARG A 16 -14.15 -2.64 5.25
N ALA A 17 -12.85 -2.77 5.00
CA ALA A 17 -11.97 -3.60 5.83
C ALA A 17 -11.87 -3.05 7.25
N ARG A 18 -11.75 -1.72 7.40
CA ARG A 18 -11.76 -1.06 8.70
C ARG A 18 -13.07 -1.33 9.45
N ASP A 19 -14.20 -1.14 8.78
CA ASP A 19 -15.52 -1.32 9.38
C ASP A 19 -15.77 -2.79 9.75
N GLY A 20 -15.14 -3.72 9.04
CA GLY A 20 -15.19 -5.15 9.34
C GLY A 20 -14.24 -5.59 10.45
N GLY A 21 -13.41 -4.70 10.99
CA GLY A 21 -12.51 -4.99 12.09
C GLY A 21 -11.14 -5.49 11.70
N ALA A 22 -10.68 -5.23 10.48
CA ALA A 22 -9.30 -5.58 10.08
C ALA A 22 -8.29 -4.82 10.93
N ASP A 23 -7.24 -5.51 11.37
CA ASP A 23 -6.16 -4.93 12.17
C ASP A 23 -5.11 -4.25 11.30
N ARG A 24 -4.88 -4.81 10.11
CA ARG A 24 -3.93 -4.28 9.13
C ARG A 24 -4.56 -4.31 7.75
N ILE A 25 -4.27 -3.28 6.98
CA ILE A 25 -4.78 -3.16 5.62
C ILE A 25 -3.61 -2.79 4.72
N GLU A 26 -3.46 -3.56 3.63
CA GLU A 26 -2.50 -3.26 2.58
C GLU A 26 -3.26 -2.77 1.34
N ILE A 27 -2.86 -1.63 0.81
CA ILE A 27 -3.41 -1.13 -0.45
C ILE A 27 -2.42 -1.37 -1.59
N CYS A 28 -2.93 -1.88 -2.69
CA CYS A 28 -2.18 -2.15 -3.92
C CYS A 28 -3.13 -2.02 -5.10
N THR A 29 -2.62 -2.11 -6.31
CA THR A 29 -3.46 -2.26 -7.49
C THR A 29 -3.14 -3.58 -8.17
N ASP A 30 -4.02 -4.05 -9.04
CA ASP A 30 -3.86 -5.27 -9.84
C ASP A 30 -3.52 -6.51 -9.00
N LEU A 31 -4.44 -6.91 -8.14
CA LEU A 31 -4.29 -8.14 -7.33
C LEU A 31 -4.16 -9.40 -8.18
N SER A 32 -4.62 -9.38 -9.43
CA SER A 32 -4.53 -10.53 -10.32
C SER A 32 -3.08 -10.96 -10.60
N CYS A 33 -2.13 -10.02 -10.51
CA CYS A 33 -0.70 -10.31 -10.68
C CYS A 33 0.07 -10.31 -9.35
N GLY A 34 -0.62 -10.34 -8.22
CA GLY A 34 -0.01 -10.29 -6.90
C GLY A 34 0.13 -8.89 -6.30
N GLY A 35 -0.36 -7.89 -7.01
CA GLY A 35 -0.37 -6.51 -6.55
C GLY A 35 0.78 -5.67 -7.10
N LEU A 36 0.48 -4.41 -7.38
CA LEU A 36 1.42 -3.39 -7.84
C LEU A 36 1.24 -2.13 -7.00
N THR A 37 2.15 -1.16 -7.17
CA THR A 37 2.04 0.15 -6.54
C THR A 37 0.71 0.81 -6.91
N PRO A 38 -0.12 1.21 -5.93
CA PRO A 38 -1.38 1.89 -6.23
C PRO A 38 -1.15 3.32 -6.71
N ALA A 39 -2.17 3.91 -7.31
CA ALA A 39 -2.15 5.32 -7.68
C ALA A 39 -2.07 6.19 -6.41
N PHE A 40 -1.31 7.29 -6.46
CA PHE A 40 -1.08 8.12 -5.28
C PHE A 40 -2.33 8.83 -4.78
N ASP A 41 -3.24 9.22 -5.66
CA ASP A 41 -4.54 9.79 -5.27
C ASP A 41 -5.39 8.77 -4.53
N GLU A 42 -5.33 7.51 -4.90
CA GLU A 42 -6.02 6.44 -4.21
C GLU A 42 -5.43 6.19 -2.81
N VAL A 43 -4.10 6.29 -2.67
CA VAL A 43 -3.43 6.21 -1.37
C VAL A 43 -3.87 7.36 -0.47
N ALA A 44 -3.90 8.58 -0.99
CA ALA A 44 -4.33 9.76 -0.23
C ALA A 44 -5.77 9.59 0.27
N ALA A 45 -6.68 9.14 -0.58
CA ALA A 45 -8.07 8.86 -0.22
C ALA A 45 -8.17 7.74 0.84
N ALA A 46 -7.35 6.70 0.69
CA ALA A 46 -7.32 5.59 1.64
C ALA A 46 -6.89 6.03 3.04
N LEU A 47 -5.92 6.94 3.12
CA LEU A 47 -5.43 7.44 4.41
C LEU A 47 -6.48 8.24 5.19
N GLU A 48 -7.42 8.88 4.51
CA GLU A 48 -8.52 9.59 5.15
C GLU A 48 -9.48 8.65 5.88
N VAL A 49 -9.57 7.40 5.46
CA VAL A 49 -10.48 6.40 6.03
C VAL A 49 -9.73 5.27 6.72
N ALA A 50 -8.42 5.40 6.90
CA ALA A 50 -7.58 4.36 7.48
C ALA A 50 -7.94 4.09 8.95
N PRO A 51 -7.76 2.85 9.42
CA PRO A 51 -7.88 2.53 10.84
C PRO A 51 -6.71 3.15 11.63
N ALA A 52 -6.82 3.13 12.95
CA ALA A 52 -5.79 3.67 13.85
C ALA A 52 -4.41 3.05 13.63
N GLY A 53 -4.35 1.77 13.19
CA GLY A 53 -3.10 1.09 12.87
C GLY A 53 -2.47 1.50 11.56
N GLY A 54 -3.16 2.33 10.76
CA GLY A 54 -2.66 2.81 9.48
C GLY A 54 -2.88 1.84 8.32
N VAL A 55 -2.25 2.18 7.20
CA VAL A 55 -2.33 1.41 5.96
C VAL A 55 -0.92 1.11 5.48
N GLN A 56 -0.71 -0.11 5.02
CA GLN A 56 0.51 -0.49 4.30
C GLN A 56 0.30 -0.24 2.81
N VAL A 57 1.30 0.32 2.16
CA VAL A 57 1.27 0.56 0.70
C VAL A 57 2.30 -0.34 0.05
N LEU A 58 1.86 -1.14 -0.91
CA LEU A 58 2.77 -1.98 -1.68
C LEU A 58 3.50 -1.14 -2.73
N VAL A 59 4.82 -1.24 -2.77
CA VAL A 59 5.63 -0.60 -3.82
C VAL A 59 6.20 -1.70 -4.70
N ARG A 60 5.62 -1.85 -5.89
CA ARG A 60 6.04 -2.82 -6.90
C ARG A 60 5.76 -2.23 -8.28
N PRO A 61 6.81 -1.88 -9.04
CA PRO A 61 6.65 -1.09 -10.27
C PRO A 61 6.07 -1.87 -11.44
N ARG A 62 6.20 -3.19 -11.47
CA ARG A 62 5.74 -4.02 -12.58
C ARG A 62 5.44 -5.45 -12.14
N PRO A 63 4.61 -6.19 -12.86
CA PRO A 63 4.43 -7.63 -12.63
C PRO A 63 5.68 -8.41 -13.05
N GLY A 64 5.71 -9.69 -12.76
CA GLY A 64 6.79 -10.59 -13.11
C GLY A 64 7.73 -10.86 -11.94
N ASN A 65 9.01 -11.10 -12.24
CA ASN A 65 9.98 -11.45 -11.22
C ASN A 65 10.34 -10.26 -10.31
N PHE A 66 11.04 -10.54 -9.25
CA PHE A 66 11.44 -9.55 -8.24
C PHE A 66 12.87 -9.06 -8.42
N VAL A 67 13.50 -9.38 -9.54
CA VAL A 67 14.81 -8.84 -9.92
C VAL A 67 14.57 -7.52 -10.62
N HIS A 68 14.97 -6.43 -10.00
CA HIS A 68 14.72 -5.09 -10.51
C HIS A 68 15.97 -4.50 -11.15
N SER A 69 15.78 -3.81 -12.27
CA SER A 69 16.84 -3.03 -12.89
C SER A 69 17.17 -1.81 -12.02
N ARG A 70 18.30 -1.17 -12.32
CA ARG A 70 18.69 0.06 -11.63
C ARG A 70 17.62 1.15 -11.75
N GLU A 71 17.04 1.31 -12.94
CA GLU A 71 15.96 2.27 -13.19
C GLU A 71 14.72 1.96 -12.37
N GLU A 72 14.38 0.68 -12.22
CA GLU A 72 13.26 0.25 -11.41
C GLU A 72 13.50 0.50 -9.93
N VAL A 73 14.71 0.28 -9.43
CA VAL A 73 15.08 0.60 -8.04
C VAL A 73 14.98 2.10 -7.79
N ASP A 74 15.44 2.92 -8.73
CA ASP A 74 15.32 4.37 -8.65
C ASP A 74 13.84 4.80 -8.62
N ARG A 75 13.00 4.15 -9.40
CA ARG A 75 11.55 4.36 -9.39
C ARG A 75 10.93 4.01 -8.04
N ILE A 76 11.31 2.88 -7.47
CA ILE A 76 10.84 2.45 -6.16
C ILE A 76 11.22 3.49 -5.10
N ALA A 77 12.46 3.95 -5.11
CA ALA A 77 12.93 4.97 -4.17
C ALA A 77 12.15 6.27 -4.31
N SER A 78 11.89 6.71 -5.53
CA SER A 78 11.09 7.90 -5.81
C SER A 78 9.66 7.77 -5.32
N ASP A 79 9.03 6.62 -5.53
CA ASP A 79 7.68 6.33 -5.07
C ASP A 79 7.61 6.34 -3.53
N ILE A 80 8.61 5.82 -2.86
CA ILE A 80 8.70 5.83 -1.40
C ILE A 80 8.72 7.28 -0.87
N VAL A 81 9.52 8.13 -1.49
CA VAL A 81 9.61 9.55 -1.10
C VAL A 81 8.24 10.23 -1.25
N THR A 82 7.55 9.99 -2.37
CA THR A 82 6.23 10.55 -2.63
C THR A 82 5.20 10.04 -1.62
N LEU A 83 5.20 8.75 -1.34
CA LEU A 83 4.26 8.14 -0.39
C LEU A 83 4.47 8.66 1.04
N ARG A 84 5.72 8.86 1.44
CA ARG A 84 6.01 9.46 2.75
C ARG A 84 5.48 10.89 2.85
N ALA A 85 5.59 11.67 1.78
CA ALA A 85 5.06 13.02 1.75
C ALA A 85 3.53 13.04 1.86
N ILE A 86 2.85 12.13 1.17
CA ILE A 86 1.40 11.96 1.25
C ILE A 86 0.96 11.59 2.66
N GLY A 87 1.72 10.71 3.32
CA GLY A 87 1.40 10.24 4.67
C GLY A 87 1.80 11.18 5.80
N ARG A 88 2.38 12.33 5.51
CA ARG A 88 2.88 13.25 6.52
C ARG A 88 1.75 13.78 7.41
N GLY A 89 1.91 13.60 8.73
CA GLY A 89 0.91 14.06 9.69
C GLY A 89 -0.30 13.15 9.87
N LEU A 90 -0.31 11.99 9.20
CA LEU A 90 -1.36 10.98 9.30
C LEU A 90 -0.88 9.75 10.09
N PRO A 91 -1.80 8.91 10.60
CA PRO A 91 -1.41 7.64 11.21
C PRO A 91 -0.59 6.81 10.24
N CYS A 92 0.31 6.04 10.75
CA CYS A 92 1.36 5.30 10.06
C CYS A 92 1.07 4.87 8.63
N VAL A 93 1.90 5.33 7.69
CA VAL A 93 2.02 4.74 6.36
C VAL A 93 3.22 3.81 6.39
N TRP A 94 2.98 2.54 6.15
CA TRP A 94 4.03 1.55 6.03
C TRP A 94 4.23 1.23 4.56
N VAL A 95 5.46 1.35 4.10
CA VAL A 95 5.80 0.91 2.75
C VAL A 95 6.25 -0.55 2.85
N SER A 96 5.54 -1.41 2.16
CA SER A 96 5.85 -2.82 2.11
C SER A 96 6.48 -3.14 0.77
N TRP A 97 7.59 -3.85 0.82
CA TRP A 97 8.30 -4.34 -0.36
C TRP A 97 8.47 -5.84 -0.22
N SER A 98 7.89 -6.58 -1.15
CA SER A 98 8.02 -8.02 -1.15
C SER A 98 9.17 -8.43 -2.08
N VAL A 99 10.16 -9.08 -1.51
CA VAL A 99 11.20 -9.80 -2.24
C VAL A 99 10.99 -11.27 -1.95
N SER A 100 10.60 -12.02 -2.93
CA SER A 100 10.45 -13.45 -2.77
C SER A 100 11.53 -14.22 -3.50
#